data_da2ef2fa2b93c835c9e8c62579582b34
#
_entry.id   da2ef2fa2b93c835c9e8c62579582b34
#
_cell.length_a   1.000
_cell.length_b   1.000
_cell.length_c   1.000
_cell.angle_alpha   90.00
_cell.angle_beta   90.00
_cell.angle_gamma   90.00
#
_symmetry.space_group_name_H-M   'P 1'
#
loop_
_entity.id
_entity.type
_entity.pdbx_description
1 polymer ?
#
loop_
_entity_poly.entity_id
_entity_poly.type
_entity_poly.pdbx_seq_one_letter_code
_entity_poly.pdbx_strand_id
1 'polypeptide(L)'
;MKLAVSAGIGLFITFVGLQSSGIIIKSDSTLVKLGHLTEAPVLLAIFGIIVTVILYAMKIPGSIFIGMIVTAVAGMLTGQIHPPSGIIGEVPSIKPTFGAAFESFKDPGQLFTIQFLIVILTFLFIDFFDTAGTLVAVATQAGLMKDNKLPRAGRALFSDSLATIVGSVFGTTTTTSYIESTSGVAVGARTGFASIVTGICFLLALFFSPLIEVVTSAVTTPALVVVGVLMAANFADINWKQFEVAVPAFITIIMMPLSYSCLLYTSDAADEGLG
;
A
#
# COMPACT_ATOMS: atom_id res chain seq x y z
N MET A 1 7.40 -19.32 -4.58
CA MET A 1 7.25 -18.37 -3.45
C MET A 1 6.95 -16.93 -3.91
N LYS A 2 7.77 -16.27 -4.75
CA LYS A 2 7.55 -14.86 -5.18
C LYS A 2 6.15 -14.58 -5.75
N LEU A 3 5.61 -15.49 -6.57
CA LEU A 3 4.25 -15.37 -7.11
C LEU A 3 3.19 -15.46 -6.02
N ALA A 4 3.40 -16.32 -5.02
CA ALA A 4 2.49 -16.47 -3.89
C ALA A 4 2.48 -15.20 -3.02
N VAL A 5 3.64 -14.59 -2.78
CA VAL A 5 3.74 -13.31 -2.06
C VAL A 5 3.00 -12.22 -2.82
N SER A 6 3.23 -12.06 -4.13
CA SER A 6 2.52 -11.06 -4.96
C SER A 6 1.00 -11.27 -4.94
N ALA A 7 0.56 -12.50 -5.07
CA ALA A 7 -0.86 -12.85 -5.02
C ALA A 7 -1.46 -12.59 -3.61
N GLY A 8 -0.72 -12.93 -2.55
CA GLY A 8 -1.10 -12.67 -1.17
C GLY A 8 -1.22 -11.18 -0.85
N ILE A 9 -0.29 -10.36 -1.34
CA ILE A 9 -0.36 -8.90 -1.23
C ILE A 9 -1.60 -8.37 -1.96
N GLY A 10 -1.92 -8.90 -3.15
CA GLY A 10 -3.13 -8.51 -3.87
C GLY A 10 -4.41 -8.78 -3.06
N LEU A 11 -4.52 -9.95 -2.44
CA LEU A 11 -5.62 -10.27 -1.52
C LEU A 11 -5.63 -9.35 -0.29
N PHE A 12 -4.48 -9.08 0.29
CA PHE A 12 -4.36 -8.21 1.45
C PHE A 12 -4.82 -6.78 1.14
N ILE A 13 -4.36 -6.19 0.04
CA ILE A 13 -4.77 -4.85 -0.39
C ILE A 13 -6.29 -4.80 -0.65
N THR A 14 -6.84 -5.82 -1.31
CA THR A 14 -8.29 -5.93 -1.52
C THR A 14 -9.02 -6.00 -0.18
N PHE A 15 -8.55 -6.82 0.75
CA PHE A 15 -9.15 -6.97 2.07
C PHE A 15 -9.13 -5.65 2.85
N VAL A 16 -8.00 -4.93 2.86
CA VAL A 16 -7.87 -3.60 3.48
C VAL A 16 -8.83 -2.60 2.85
N GLY A 17 -8.93 -2.58 1.52
CA GLY A 17 -9.89 -1.73 0.81
C GLY A 17 -11.33 -2.01 1.22
N LEU A 18 -11.75 -3.28 1.23
CA LEU A 18 -13.10 -3.69 1.63
C LEU A 18 -13.41 -3.37 3.10
N GLN A 19 -12.40 -3.46 3.97
CA GLN A 19 -12.56 -3.12 5.39
C GLN A 19 -12.63 -1.62 5.60
N SER A 20 -11.77 -0.84 4.95
CA SER A 20 -11.77 0.62 5.08
C SER A 20 -13.08 1.27 4.59
N SER A 21 -13.76 0.63 3.64
CA SER A 21 -15.06 1.08 3.14
C SER A 21 -16.26 0.58 3.96
N GLY A 22 -16.02 -0.30 4.95
CA GLY A 22 -17.11 -0.89 5.76
C GLY A 22 -17.87 -2.04 5.10
N ILE A 23 -17.43 -2.51 3.92
CA ILE A 23 -17.99 -3.71 3.28
C ILE A 23 -17.71 -4.94 4.14
N ILE A 24 -16.53 -5.01 4.72
CA ILE A 24 -16.11 -6.01 5.71
C ILE A 24 -15.87 -5.29 7.02
N ILE A 25 -16.43 -5.79 8.12
CA ILE A 25 -16.29 -5.21 9.45
C ILE A 25 -15.82 -6.28 10.45
N LYS A 26 -15.28 -5.80 11.59
CA LYS A 26 -14.86 -6.67 12.69
C LYS A 26 -16.06 -7.42 13.28
N SER A 27 -15.84 -8.67 13.64
CA SER A 27 -16.79 -9.51 14.37
C SER A 27 -16.09 -10.23 15.52
N ASP A 28 -16.66 -10.20 16.70
CA ASP A 28 -16.08 -10.85 17.88
C ASP A 28 -16.18 -12.38 17.81
N SER A 29 -17.10 -12.93 16.99
CA SER A 29 -17.30 -14.37 16.85
C SER A 29 -16.49 -15.00 15.70
N THR A 30 -16.31 -14.25 14.58
CA THR A 30 -15.73 -14.78 13.34
C THR A 30 -14.54 -13.97 12.84
N LEU A 31 -14.01 -13.04 13.66
CA LEU A 31 -12.98 -12.01 13.36
C LEU A 31 -13.48 -10.98 12.34
N VAL A 32 -14.11 -11.42 11.26
CA VAL A 32 -14.67 -10.54 10.22
C VAL A 32 -16.07 -11.00 9.84
N LYS A 33 -16.93 -10.05 9.49
CA LYS A 33 -18.26 -10.28 8.94
C LYS A 33 -18.59 -9.26 7.86
N LEU A 34 -19.61 -9.55 7.07
CA LEU A 34 -20.16 -8.59 6.13
C LEU A 34 -20.76 -7.41 6.89
N GLY A 35 -20.41 -6.19 6.47
CA GLY A 35 -20.98 -4.96 7.03
C GLY A 35 -22.41 -4.72 6.59
N HIS A 36 -22.95 -3.59 6.98
CA HIS A 36 -24.30 -3.18 6.57
C HIS A 36 -24.25 -2.61 5.14
N LEU A 37 -24.56 -3.46 4.16
CA LEU A 37 -24.48 -3.09 2.74
C LEU A 37 -25.45 -1.97 2.34
N THR A 38 -26.40 -1.63 3.19
CA THR A 38 -27.37 -0.55 2.97
C THR A 38 -26.88 0.83 3.43
N GLU A 39 -25.75 0.86 4.12
CA GLU A 39 -25.15 2.14 4.54
C GLU A 39 -24.65 2.92 3.33
N ALA A 40 -24.87 4.23 3.35
CA ALA A 40 -24.56 5.09 2.22
C ALA A 40 -23.07 5.08 1.79
N PRO A 41 -22.07 5.09 2.70
CA PRO A 41 -20.65 4.99 2.30
C PRO A 41 -20.32 3.64 1.66
N VAL A 42 -20.95 2.56 2.13
CA VAL A 42 -20.74 1.20 1.59
C VAL A 42 -21.31 1.08 0.17
N LEU A 43 -22.50 1.62 -0.04
CA LEU A 43 -23.12 1.68 -1.38
C LEU A 43 -22.29 2.51 -2.34
N LEU A 44 -21.72 3.63 -1.89
CA LEU A 44 -20.82 4.45 -2.70
C LEU A 44 -19.56 3.69 -3.11
N ALA A 45 -18.96 2.94 -2.18
CA ALA A 45 -17.80 2.12 -2.48
C ALA A 45 -18.12 1.00 -3.47
N ILE A 46 -19.25 0.31 -3.31
CA ILE A 46 -19.71 -0.74 -4.24
C ILE A 46 -19.96 -0.14 -5.63
N PHE A 47 -20.64 1.00 -5.71
CA PHE A 47 -20.82 1.72 -6.97
C PHE A 47 -19.49 2.05 -7.63
N GLY A 48 -18.53 2.57 -6.87
CA GLY A 48 -17.19 2.87 -7.35
C GLY A 48 -16.46 1.65 -7.90
N ILE A 49 -16.54 0.51 -7.19
CA ILE A 49 -15.95 -0.77 -7.66
C ILE A 49 -16.54 -1.16 -9.00
N ILE A 50 -17.88 -1.18 -9.13
CA ILE A 50 -18.58 -1.56 -10.36
C ILE A 50 -18.16 -0.67 -11.52
N VAL A 51 -18.19 0.66 -11.33
CA VAL A 51 -17.79 1.63 -12.35
C VAL A 51 -16.34 1.42 -12.78
N THR A 52 -15.43 1.28 -11.82
CA THR A 52 -14.00 1.10 -12.11
C THR A 52 -13.73 -0.19 -12.86
N VAL A 53 -14.40 -1.29 -12.48
CA VAL A 53 -14.29 -2.58 -13.18
C VAL A 53 -14.82 -2.48 -14.60
N ILE A 54 -15.95 -1.81 -14.83
CA ILE A 54 -16.49 -1.59 -16.19
C ILE A 54 -15.50 -0.77 -17.04
N LEU A 55 -15.00 0.34 -16.51
CA LEU A 55 -14.04 1.19 -17.22
C LEU A 55 -12.74 0.41 -17.55
N TYR A 56 -12.29 -0.41 -16.61
CA TYR A 56 -11.10 -1.26 -16.81
C TYR A 56 -11.36 -2.32 -17.88
N ALA A 57 -12.51 -2.99 -17.86
CA ALA A 57 -12.91 -3.99 -18.86
C ALA A 57 -13.03 -3.36 -20.27
N MET A 58 -13.42 -2.10 -20.36
CA MET A 58 -13.44 -1.33 -21.60
C MET A 58 -12.05 -0.89 -22.07
N LYS A 59 -10.99 -1.24 -21.33
CA LYS A 59 -9.59 -0.88 -21.62
C LYS A 59 -9.35 0.63 -21.74
N ILE A 60 -10.10 1.43 -21.00
CA ILE A 60 -9.91 2.88 -20.96
C ILE A 60 -8.61 3.20 -20.19
N PRO A 61 -7.67 3.95 -20.80
CA PRO A 61 -6.45 4.33 -20.09
C PRO A 61 -6.80 5.21 -18.88
N GLY A 62 -6.20 4.92 -17.71
CA GLY A 62 -6.50 5.64 -16.49
C GLY A 62 -7.83 5.28 -15.83
N SER A 63 -8.44 4.15 -16.19
CA SER A 63 -9.74 3.66 -15.68
C SER A 63 -9.86 3.71 -14.15
N ILE A 64 -8.79 3.36 -13.44
CA ILE A 64 -8.77 3.40 -11.96
C ILE A 64 -8.94 4.84 -11.47
N PHE A 65 -8.18 5.78 -12.03
CA PHE A 65 -8.25 7.19 -11.65
C PHE A 65 -9.61 7.81 -12.02
N ILE A 66 -10.11 7.51 -13.21
CA ILE A 66 -11.45 7.96 -13.65
C ILE A 66 -12.53 7.39 -12.73
N GLY A 67 -12.43 6.12 -12.36
CA GLY A 67 -13.33 5.47 -11.42
C GLY A 67 -13.35 6.16 -10.04
N MET A 68 -12.18 6.53 -9.52
CA MET A 68 -12.08 7.30 -8.28
C MET A 68 -12.77 8.67 -8.42
N ILE A 69 -12.54 9.40 -9.51
CA ILE A 69 -13.19 10.70 -9.75
C ILE A 69 -14.71 10.55 -9.83
N VAL A 70 -15.20 9.56 -10.57
CA VAL A 70 -16.65 9.30 -10.69
C VAL A 70 -17.25 8.96 -9.32
N THR A 71 -16.55 8.15 -8.52
CA THR A 71 -16.99 7.81 -7.16
C THR A 71 -17.02 9.05 -6.25
N ALA A 72 -16.00 9.90 -6.32
CA ALA A 72 -15.95 11.14 -5.57
C ALA A 72 -17.09 12.09 -5.94
N VAL A 73 -17.33 12.27 -7.25
CA VAL A 73 -18.45 13.09 -7.74
C VAL A 73 -19.80 12.53 -7.30
N ALA A 74 -19.99 11.21 -7.40
CA ALA A 74 -21.22 10.57 -6.90
C ALA A 74 -21.38 10.76 -5.38
N GLY A 75 -20.29 10.66 -4.62
CA GLY A 75 -20.29 10.93 -3.18
C GLY A 75 -20.66 12.37 -2.83
N MET A 76 -20.21 13.35 -3.62
CA MET A 76 -20.60 14.76 -3.46
C MET A 76 -22.08 14.99 -3.82
N LEU A 77 -22.55 14.38 -4.90
CA LEU A 77 -23.97 14.52 -5.32
C LEU A 77 -24.94 13.88 -4.31
N THR A 78 -24.53 12.80 -3.66
CA THR A 78 -25.32 12.12 -2.62
C THR A 78 -25.17 12.75 -1.23
N GLY A 79 -24.36 13.81 -1.09
CA GLY A 79 -24.15 14.51 0.17
C GLY A 79 -23.29 13.74 1.19
N GLN A 80 -22.64 12.66 0.80
CA GLN A 80 -21.76 11.84 1.66
C GLN A 80 -20.36 12.42 1.77
N ILE A 81 -19.92 13.14 0.76
CA ILE A 81 -18.64 13.79 0.69
C ILE A 81 -18.88 15.29 0.58
N HIS A 82 -18.30 16.05 1.50
CA HIS A 82 -18.38 17.50 1.41
C HIS A 82 -17.62 17.99 0.17
N PRO A 83 -18.20 18.93 -0.59
CA PRO A 83 -17.48 19.54 -1.70
C PRO A 83 -16.23 20.24 -1.15
N PRO A 84 -15.12 20.25 -1.89
CA PRO A 84 -13.89 20.86 -1.44
C PRO A 84 -14.10 22.35 -1.22
N SER A 85 -13.55 22.91 -0.16
CA SER A 85 -13.64 24.33 0.19
C SER A 85 -12.96 25.25 -0.83
N GLY A 86 -12.13 24.68 -1.69
CA GLY A 86 -11.39 25.37 -2.76
C GLY A 86 -10.59 24.38 -3.59
N ILE A 87 -10.04 24.86 -4.69
CA ILE A 87 -9.13 24.05 -5.54
C ILE A 87 -7.71 24.09 -4.96
N ILE A 88 -7.29 25.24 -4.46
CA ILE A 88 -5.98 25.46 -3.88
C ILE A 88 -6.17 25.84 -2.43
N GLY A 89 -5.47 25.14 -1.54
CA GLY A 89 -5.43 25.41 -0.11
C GLY A 89 -4.07 25.87 0.36
N GLU A 90 -4.03 26.36 1.58
CA GLU A 90 -2.76 26.62 2.25
C GLU A 90 -2.06 25.30 2.54
N VAL A 91 -0.75 25.26 2.32
CA VAL A 91 0.07 24.10 2.66
C VAL A 91 0.00 23.88 4.17
N PRO A 92 -0.42 22.70 4.65
CA PRO A 92 -0.50 22.43 6.08
C PRO A 92 0.84 22.71 6.77
N SER A 93 0.80 23.39 7.91
CA SER A 93 2.01 23.71 8.66
C SER A 93 2.61 22.45 9.28
N ILE A 94 3.84 22.12 8.92
CA ILE A 94 4.62 21.03 9.51
C ILE A 94 5.30 21.42 10.85
N LYS A 95 5.16 22.67 11.28
CA LYS A 95 5.79 23.16 12.54
C LYS A 95 5.50 22.28 13.78
N PRO A 96 4.28 21.77 13.99
CA PRO A 96 3.99 20.96 15.18
C PRO A 96 4.67 19.59 15.19
N THR A 97 4.95 19.02 14.01
CA THR A 97 5.49 17.66 13.86
C THR A 97 6.98 17.66 13.54
N PHE A 98 7.48 18.77 12.99
CA PHE A 98 8.89 18.89 12.61
C PHE A 98 9.79 18.79 13.82
N GLY A 99 10.64 17.76 13.84
CA GLY A 99 11.56 17.53 14.94
C GLY A 99 10.94 16.96 16.21
N ALA A 100 9.65 16.65 16.22
CA ALA A 100 8.97 16.06 17.40
C ALA A 100 9.63 14.76 17.87
N ALA A 101 10.21 13.97 16.96
CA ALA A 101 10.97 12.79 17.30
C ALA A 101 12.16 13.09 18.23
N PHE A 102 12.77 14.28 18.12
CA PHE A 102 13.88 14.68 18.97
C PHE A 102 13.45 15.11 20.38
N GLU A 103 12.17 15.40 20.60
CA GLU A 103 11.68 15.72 21.95
C GLU A 103 11.80 14.54 22.91
N SER A 104 11.64 13.31 22.41
CA SER A 104 11.84 12.09 23.18
C SER A 104 13.27 11.95 23.71
N PHE A 105 14.26 12.56 23.08
CA PHE A 105 15.65 12.56 23.56
C PHE A 105 15.91 13.45 24.77
N LYS A 106 14.93 14.27 25.18
CA LYS A 106 15.03 15.12 26.39
C LYS A 106 14.96 14.29 27.68
N ASP A 107 14.36 13.09 27.61
CA ASP A 107 14.25 12.17 28.75
C ASP A 107 15.02 10.86 28.47
N PRO A 108 16.35 10.83 28.69
CA PRO A 108 17.18 9.65 28.41
C PRO A 108 16.77 8.40 29.18
N GLY A 109 16.11 8.56 30.33
CA GLY A 109 15.67 7.44 31.17
C GLY A 109 14.58 6.57 30.53
N GLN A 110 13.79 7.11 29.62
CA GLN A 110 12.77 6.35 28.87
C GLN A 110 13.34 5.67 27.63
N LEU A 111 14.41 6.21 27.04
CA LEU A 111 15.03 5.70 25.81
C LEU A 111 15.84 4.41 26.04
N PHE A 112 16.37 4.20 27.24
CA PHE A 112 17.19 3.04 27.58
C PHE A 112 16.42 1.94 28.30
N THR A 113 15.10 1.93 28.19
CA THR A 113 14.27 0.83 28.69
C THR A 113 14.30 -0.36 27.75
N ILE A 114 14.31 -1.58 28.31
CA ILE A 114 14.27 -2.82 27.50
C ILE A 114 13.02 -2.86 26.62
N GLN A 115 11.93 -2.27 27.10
CA GLN A 115 10.67 -2.18 26.37
C GLN A 115 10.79 -1.28 25.12
N PHE A 116 11.51 -0.17 25.22
CA PHE A 116 11.78 0.71 24.08
C PHE A 116 12.68 0.03 23.04
N LEU A 117 13.69 -0.73 23.48
CA LEU A 117 14.53 -1.52 22.58
C LEU A 117 13.71 -2.57 21.81
N ILE A 118 12.80 -3.28 22.49
CA ILE A 118 11.92 -4.26 21.84
C ILE A 118 11.04 -3.58 20.78
N VAL A 119 10.48 -2.41 21.09
CA VAL A 119 9.64 -1.65 20.16
C VAL A 119 10.47 -1.23 18.92
N ILE A 120 11.67 -0.68 19.13
CA ILE A 120 12.55 -0.29 18.02
C ILE A 120 12.89 -1.50 17.12
N LEU A 121 13.30 -2.63 17.73
CA LEU A 121 13.63 -3.84 16.97
C LEU A 121 12.40 -4.35 16.20
N THR A 122 11.23 -4.33 16.83
CA THR A 122 9.99 -4.75 16.17
C THR A 122 9.70 -3.88 14.95
N PHE A 123 9.72 -2.55 15.09
CA PHE A 123 9.48 -1.64 13.96
C PHE A 123 10.58 -1.75 12.88
N LEU A 124 11.85 -1.91 13.29
CA LEU A 124 12.96 -2.11 12.36
C LEU A 124 12.75 -3.37 11.49
N PHE A 125 12.39 -4.50 12.12
CA PHE A 125 12.13 -5.73 11.39
C PHE A 125 10.92 -5.59 10.47
N ILE A 126 9.85 -4.97 10.98
CA ILE A 126 8.64 -4.69 10.20
C ILE A 126 9.01 -3.90 8.93
N ASP A 127 9.62 -2.76 9.09
CA ASP A 127 9.99 -1.86 8.00
C ASP A 127 10.95 -2.53 7.00
N PHE A 128 11.98 -3.21 7.50
CA PHE A 128 12.96 -3.90 6.67
C PHE A 128 12.33 -4.99 5.79
N PHE A 129 11.49 -5.85 6.36
CA PHE A 129 10.90 -6.95 5.61
C PHE A 129 9.82 -6.45 4.63
N ASP A 130 9.04 -5.45 5.00
CA ASP A 130 8.06 -4.83 4.11
C ASP A 130 8.75 -4.23 2.88
N THR A 131 9.79 -3.43 3.10
CA THR A 131 10.60 -2.84 2.02
C THR A 131 11.27 -3.92 1.17
N ALA A 132 11.90 -4.92 1.79
CA ALA A 132 12.58 -5.99 1.04
C ALA A 132 11.60 -6.77 0.16
N GLY A 133 10.42 -7.13 0.69
CA GLY A 133 9.36 -7.80 -0.06
C GLY A 133 8.86 -6.98 -1.23
N THR A 134 8.55 -5.70 -1.01
CA THR A 134 8.08 -4.77 -2.03
C THR A 134 9.13 -4.54 -3.12
N LEU A 135 10.40 -4.33 -2.75
CA LEU A 135 11.49 -4.17 -3.71
C LEU A 135 11.65 -5.38 -4.62
N VAL A 136 11.58 -6.60 -4.06
CA VAL A 136 11.66 -7.83 -4.85
C VAL A 136 10.46 -7.95 -5.78
N ALA A 137 9.25 -7.67 -5.32
CA ALA A 137 8.03 -7.73 -6.12
C ALA A 137 8.07 -6.73 -7.29
N VAL A 138 8.38 -5.46 -7.02
CA VAL A 138 8.48 -4.39 -8.03
C VAL A 138 9.60 -4.69 -9.02
N ALA A 139 10.78 -5.12 -8.55
CA ALA A 139 11.92 -5.43 -9.40
C ALA A 139 11.67 -6.65 -10.29
N THR A 140 10.94 -7.65 -9.80
CA THR A 140 10.53 -8.81 -10.61
C THR A 140 9.63 -8.37 -11.75
N GLN A 141 8.63 -7.56 -11.47
CA GLN A 141 7.70 -7.04 -12.48
C GLN A 141 8.39 -6.09 -13.46
N ALA A 142 9.40 -5.33 -13.00
CA ALA A 142 10.21 -4.46 -13.85
C ALA A 142 11.21 -5.24 -14.73
N GLY A 143 11.38 -6.55 -14.54
CA GLY A 143 12.39 -7.35 -15.23
C GLY A 143 13.82 -6.99 -14.84
N LEU A 144 14.03 -6.42 -13.64
CA LEU A 144 15.33 -5.99 -13.13
C LEU A 144 16.09 -7.12 -12.42
N MET A 145 15.45 -8.26 -12.14
CA MET A 145 16.07 -9.39 -11.49
C MET A 145 17.09 -10.07 -12.41
N LYS A 146 18.28 -10.35 -11.89
CA LYS A 146 19.34 -11.12 -12.58
C LYS A 146 19.70 -12.33 -11.71
N ASP A 147 19.71 -13.51 -12.29
CA ASP A 147 20.05 -14.77 -11.60
C ASP A 147 19.31 -14.93 -10.25
N ASN A 148 18.02 -14.60 -10.26
CA ASN A 148 17.15 -14.60 -9.10
C ASN A 148 17.54 -13.63 -7.98
N LYS A 149 18.48 -12.71 -8.22
CA LYS A 149 18.95 -11.69 -7.27
C LYS A 149 18.57 -10.29 -7.72
N LEU A 150 18.33 -9.40 -6.76
CA LEU A 150 18.13 -7.99 -7.03
C LEU A 150 19.49 -7.28 -7.14
N PRO A 151 19.90 -6.83 -8.35
CA PRO A 151 21.15 -6.09 -8.48
C PRO A 151 21.06 -4.78 -7.69
N ARG A 152 22.10 -4.47 -6.93
CA ARG A 152 22.19 -3.25 -6.12
C ARG A 152 21.15 -3.15 -5.01
N ALA A 153 20.69 -4.27 -4.44
CA ALA A 153 19.72 -4.29 -3.32
C ALA A 153 20.15 -3.37 -2.18
N GLY A 154 21.43 -3.38 -1.80
CA GLY A 154 21.93 -2.49 -0.74
C GLY A 154 21.74 -1.00 -1.01
N ARG A 155 21.82 -0.55 -2.28
CA ARG A 155 21.58 0.86 -2.62
C ARG A 155 20.10 1.20 -2.54
N ALA A 156 19.22 0.28 -2.91
CA ALA A 156 17.78 0.47 -2.80
C ALA A 156 17.36 0.54 -1.33
N LEU A 157 17.80 -0.39 -0.49
CA LEU A 157 17.56 -0.38 0.96
C LEU A 157 18.13 0.87 1.64
N PHE A 158 19.33 1.30 1.26
CA PHE A 158 19.92 2.52 1.79
C PHE A 158 19.10 3.76 1.43
N SER A 159 18.58 3.84 0.20
CA SER A 159 17.71 4.95 -0.22
C SER A 159 16.40 4.98 0.58
N ASP A 160 15.82 3.83 0.84
CA ASP A 160 14.61 3.66 1.64
C ASP A 160 14.83 4.07 3.10
N SER A 161 15.91 3.56 3.72
CA SER A 161 16.29 3.96 5.09
C SER A 161 16.56 5.46 5.22
N LEU A 162 17.20 6.07 4.21
CA LEU A 162 17.43 7.52 4.21
C LEU A 162 16.11 8.29 4.11
N ALA A 163 15.16 7.82 3.29
CA ALA A 163 13.84 8.42 3.19
C ALA A 163 13.07 8.33 4.51
N THR A 164 13.15 7.18 5.21
CA THR A 164 12.55 6.99 6.54
C THR A 164 13.15 7.92 7.59
N ILE A 165 14.48 8.11 7.59
CA ILE A 165 15.15 9.08 8.47
C ILE A 165 14.64 10.49 8.20
N VAL A 166 14.58 10.91 6.95
CA VAL A 166 14.07 12.23 6.57
C VAL A 166 12.60 12.36 6.97
N GLY A 167 11.77 11.34 6.69
CA GLY A 167 10.36 11.31 7.09
C GLY A 167 10.18 11.47 8.61
N SER A 168 10.99 10.79 9.42
CA SER A 168 10.93 10.91 10.88
C SER A 168 11.27 12.32 11.40
N VAL A 169 12.18 13.04 10.73
CA VAL A 169 12.47 14.45 11.03
C VAL A 169 11.27 15.34 10.74
N PHE A 170 10.53 15.05 9.66
CA PHE A 170 9.29 15.74 9.34
C PHE A 170 8.10 15.34 10.21
N GLY A 171 8.26 14.29 11.03
CA GLY A 171 7.22 13.78 11.92
C GLY A 171 6.17 12.94 11.20
N THR A 172 6.56 12.28 10.09
CA THR A 172 5.72 11.31 9.39
C THR A 172 6.04 9.88 9.85
N THR A 173 5.19 8.93 9.47
CA THR A 173 5.48 7.51 9.62
C THR A 173 6.65 7.07 8.72
N THR A 174 7.07 5.80 8.81
CA THR A 174 8.08 5.22 7.93
C THR A 174 7.74 5.48 6.45
N THR A 175 8.76 5.83 5.67
CA THR A 175 8.63 6.06 4.23
C THR A 175 9.19 4.84 3.53
N THR A 176 8.31 3.98 3.04
CA THR A 176 8.68 2.70 2.40
C THR A 176 8.46 2.73 0.90
N SER A 177 9.02 1.75 0.20
CA SER A 177 8.77 1.55 -1.22
C SER A 177 7.35 1.00 -1.43
N TYR A 178 6.56 1.66 -2.27
CA TYR A 178 5.17 1.28 -2.54
C TYR A 178 5.04 0.29 -3.69
N ILE A 179 4.18 -0.71 -3.50
CA ILE A 179 3.90 -1.72 -4.52
C ILE A 179 3.14 -1.13 -5.71
N GLU A 180 2.41 -0.06 -5.52
CA GLU A 180 1.71 0.73 -6.53
C GLU A 180 2.66 1.26 -7.61
N SER A 181 3.97 1.36 -7.32
CA SER A 181 5.03 1.67 -8.28
C SER A 181 5.03 0.69 -9.47
N THR A 182 4.49 -0.52 -9.28
CA THR A 182 4.33 -1.51 -10.36
C THR A 182 3.42 -1.01 -11.48
N SER A 183 2.45 -0.15 -11.19
CA SER A 183 1.60 0.47 -12.21
C SER A 183 2.40 1.38 -13.14
N GLY A 184 3.31 2.18 -12.60
CA GLY A 184 4.24 2.99 -13.38
C GLY A 184 5.19 2.15 -14.22
N VAL A 185 5.69 1.04 -13.65
CA VAL A 185 6.52 0.07 -14.36
C VAL A 185 5.76 -0.58 -15.53
N ALA A 186 4.49 -0.91 -15.34
CA ALA A 186 3.65 -1.52 -16.38
C ALA A 186 3.46 -0.61 -17.61
N VAL A 187 3.36 0.71 -17.40
CA VAL A 187 3.27 1.69 -18.49
C VAL A 187 4.62 2.10 -19.08
N GLY A 188 5.73 1.52 -18.59
CA GLY A 188 7.05 1.69 -19.20
C GLY A 188 8.08 2.48 -18.40
N ALA A 189 7.82 2.85 -17.15
CA ALA A 189 8.83 3.45 -16.29
C ALA A 189 10.02 2.50 -16.07
N ARG A 190 11.24 2.96 -16.37
CA ARG A 190 12.47 2.14 -16.29
C ARG A 190 13.63 2.86 -15.65
N THR A 191 13.49 4.14 -15.33
CA THR A 191 14.57 4.97 -14.80
C THR A 191 14.12 5.73 -13.55
N GLY A 192 15.08 6.13 -12.70
CA GLY A 192 14.80 6.95 -11.52
C GLY A 192 14.18 8.32 -11.84
N PHE A 193 14.19 8.74 -13.11
CA PHE A 193 13.50 9.96 -13.53
C PHE A 193 11.99 9.90 -13.26
N ALA A 194 11.39 8.73 -13.45
CA ALA A 194 9.97 8.52 -13.12
C ALA A 194 9.69 8.80 -11.62
N SER A 195 10.58 8.34 -10.73
CA SER A 195 10.47 8.58 -9.29
C SER A 195 10.61 10.07 -8.94
N ILE A 196 11.51 10.79 -9.63
CA ILE A 196 11.65 12.24 -9.44
C ILE A 196 10.37 12.97 -9.84
N VAL A 197 9.79 12.62 -10.99
CA VAL A 197 8.52 13.21 -11.46
C VAL A 197 7.39 12.91 -10.47
N THR A 198 7.31 11.67 -9.98
CA THR A 198 6.34 11.30 -8.93
C THR A 198 6.52 12.14 -7.67
N GLY A 199 7.76 12.33 -7.21
CA GLY A 199 8.06 13.19 -6.05
C GLY A 199 7.63 14.65 -6.27
N ILE A 200 7.87 15.20 -7.46
CA ILE A 200 7.39 16.53 -7.82
C ILE A 200 5.85 16.59 -7.81
N CYS A 201 5.18 15.57 -8.34
CA CYS A 201 3.71 15.50 -8.30
C CYS A 201 3.19 15.47 -6.86
N PHE A 202 3.84 14.76 -5.95
CA PHE A 202 3.48 14.77 -4.52
C PHE A 202 3.68 16.17 -3.90
N LEU A 203 4.77 16.86 -4.21
CA LEU A 203 4.98 18.24 -3.74
C LEU A 203 3.92 19.20 -4.28
N LEU A 204 3.53 19.06 -5.55
CA LEU A 204 2.44 19.85 -6.12
C LEU A 204 1.10 19.51 -5.48
N ALA A 205 0.86 18.24 -5.13
CA ALA A 205 -0.36 17.80 -4.47
C ALA A 205 -0.58 18.48 -3.10
N LEU A 206 0.47 18.96 -2.42
CA LEU A 206 0.33 19.70 -1.17
C LEU A 206 -0.52 20.97 -1.32
N PHE A 207 -0.45 21.62 -2.48
CA PHE A 207 -1.27 22.82 -2.76
C PHE A 207 -2.74 22.47 -3.02
N PHE A 208 -3.01 21.21 -3.35
CA PHE A 208 -4.35 20.68 -3.60
C PHE A 208 -4.94 19.97 -2.38
N SER A 209 -4.50 20.29 -1.18
CA SER A 209 -4.97 19.66 0.05
C SER A 209 -6.51 19.62 0.18
N PRO A 210 -7.30 20.66 -0.20
CA PRO A 210 -8.75 20.58 -0.13
C PRO A 210 -9.36 19.53 -1.09
N LEU A 211 -8.70 19.27 -2.21
CA LEU A 211 -9.13 18.21 -3.15
C LEU A 211 -8.79 16.82 -2.61
N ILE A 212 -7.71 16.70 -1.85
CA ILE A 212 -7.30 15.42 -1.25
C ILE A 212 -8.30 14.99 -0.17
N GLU A 213 -8.90 15.93 0.57
CA GLU A 213 -9.93 15.64 1.58
C GLU A 213 -11.18 14.95 1.00
N VAL A 214 -11.44 15.13 -0.29
CA VAL A 214 -12.54 14.44 -1.01
C VAL A 214 -12.22 12.95 -1.22
N VAL A 215 -10.94 12.56 -1.17
CA VAL A 215 -10.49 11.19 -1.38
C VAL A 215 -10.68 10.39 -0.08
N THR A 216 -11.93 10.02 0.20
CA THR A 216 -12.31 9.18 1.34
C THR A 216 -12.02 7.69 1.08
N SER A 217 -12.12 6.86 2.11
CA SER A 217 -11.97 5.40 1.98
C SER A 217 -12.91 4.80 0.93
N ALA A 218 -14.14 5.30 0.81
CA ALA A 218 -15.09 4.84 -0.22
C ALA A 218 -14.59 5.14 -1.65
N VAL A 219 -13.83 6.22 -1.84
CA VAL A 219 -13.25 6.62 -3.13
C VAL A 219 -12.00 5.81 -3.47
N THR A 220 -11.19 5.45 -2.48
CA THR A 220 -9.95 4.68 -2.70
C THR A 220 -10.19 3.19 -2.83
N THR A 221 -11.23 2.64 -2.21
CA THR A 221 -11.57 1.21 -2.25
C THR A 221 -11.64 0.63 -3.67
N PRO A 222 -12.28 1.27 -4.66
CA PRO A 222 -12.28 0.77 -6.03
C PRO A 222 -10.88 0.54 -6.61
N ALA A 223 -9.95 1.46 -6.34
CA ALA A 223 -8.59 1.35 -6.79
C ALA A 223 -7.87 0.16 -6.14
N LEU A 224 -8.00 0.02 -4.81
CA LEU A 224 -7.39 -1.07 -4.05
C LEU A 224 -7.91 -2.44 -4.50
N VAL A 225 -9.22 -2.55 -4.75
CA VAL A 225 -9.82 -3.81 -5.24
C VAL A 225 -9.30 -4.17 -6.63
N VAL A 226 -9.28 -3.22 -7.57
CA VAL A 226 -8.82 -3.48 -8.94
C VAL A 226 -7.33 -3.82 -8.97
N VAL A 227 -6.49 -3.08 -8.24
CA VAL A 227 -5.06 -3.39 -8.11
C VAL A 227 -4.87 -4.77 -7.48
N GLY A 228 -5.63 -5.09 -6.43
CA GLY A 228 -5.59 -6.39 -5.79
C GLY A 228 -5.94 -7.53 -6.75
N VAL A 229 -6.97 -7.37 -7.59
CA VAL A 229 -7.34 -8.35 -8.62
C VAL A 229 -6.22 -8.53 -9.65
N LEU A 230 -5.59 -7.43 -10.09
CA LEU A 230 -4.46 -7.50 -11.04
C LEU A 230 -3.26 -8.26 -10.46
N MET A 231 -2.99 -8.10 -9.19
CA MET A 231 -1.94 -8.85 -8.51
C MET A 231 -2.33 -10.30 -8.27
N ALA A 232 -3.61 -10.56 -8.01
CA ALA A 232 -4.14 -11.92 -7.86
C ALA A 232 -4.03 -12.73 -9.17
N ALA A 233 -3.88 -12.11 -10.34
CA ALA A 233 -3.61 -12.83 -11.59
C ALA A 233 -2.39 -13.76 -11.50
N ASN A 234 -1.41 -13.45 -10.64
CA ASN A 234 -0.25 -14.31 -10.39
C ASN A 234 -0.59 -15.68 -9.76
N PHE A 235 -1.84 -15.89 -9.27
CA PHE A 235 -2.32 -17.20 -8.84
C PHE A 235 -2.23 -18.25 -9.95
N ALA A 236 -2.48 -17.84 -11.21
CA ALA A 236 -2.49 -18.74 -12.35
C ALA A 236 -1.09 -19.31 -12.64
N ASP A 237 -0.05 -18.60 -12.30
CA ASP A 237 1.34 -18.98 -12.58
C ASP A 237 1.96 -19.86 -11.47
N ILE A 238 1.23 -20.10 -10.39
CA ILE A 238 1.65 -20.99 -9.29
C ILE A 238 1.39 -22.44 -9.70
N ASN A 239 2.40 -23.29 -9.54
CA ASN A 239 2.26 -24.73 -9.84
C ASN A 239 1.51 -25.46 -8.70
N TRP A 240 0.19 -25.38 -8.72
CA TRP A 240 -0.67 -26.02 -7.73
C TRP A 240 -0.66 -27.56 -7.73
N LYS A 241 -0.11 -28.17 -8.80
CA LYS A 241 -0.04 -29.64 -8.92
C LYS A 241 1.10 -30.23 -8.08
N GLN A 242 2.11 -29.44 -7.77
CA GLN A 242 3.20 -29.87 -6.89
C GLN A 242 2.88 -29.49 -5.46
N PHE A 243 2.59 -30.51 -4.62
CA PHE A 243 2.17 -30.31 -3.25
C PHE A 243 3.20 -29.55 -2.40
N GLU A 244 4.48 -29.77 -2.64
CA GLU A 244 5.60 -29.07 -1.97
C GLU A 244 5.61 -27.56 -2.24
N VAL A 245 5.12 -27.14 -3.40
CA VAL A 245 4.99 -25.73 -3.78
C VAL A 245 3.63 -25.17 -3.38
N ALA A 246 2.57 -25.98 -3.52
CA ALA A 246 1.19 -25.55 -3.31
C ALA A 246 0.91 -25.22 -1.83
N VAL A 247 1.40 -26.04 -0.88
CA VAL A 247 1.12 -25.84 0.55
C VAL A 247 1.74 -24.55 1.09
N PRO A 248 3.05 -24.29 0.92
CA PRO A 248 3.63 -23.00 1.36
C PRO A 248 3.00 -21.80 0.66
N ALA A 249 2.73 -21.91 -0.65
CA ALA A 249 2.08 -20.84 -1.40
C ALA A 249 0.69 -20.52 -0.86
N PHE A 250 -0.11 -21.52 -0.60
CA PHE A 250 -1.46 -21.38 -0.06
C PHE A 250 -1.47 -20.75 1.33
N ILE A 251 -0.60 -21.24 2.23
CA ILE A 251 -0.46 -20.68 3.58
C ILE A 251 -0.05 -19.21 3.50
N THR A 252 0.96 -18.87 2.70
CA THR A 252 1.42 -17.49 2.51
C THR A 252 0.29 -16.58 2.06
N ILE A 253 -0.47 -16.99 1.05
CA ILE A 253 -1.55 -16.20 0.45
C ILE A 253 -2.67 -15.92 1.46
N ILE A 254 -3.08 -16.93 2.23
CA ILE A 254 -4.18 -16.79 3.20
C ILE A 254 -3.74 -16.03 4.45
N MET A 255 -2.54 -16.30 4.92
CA MET A 255 -2.08 -15.71 6.17
C MET A 255 -1.84 -14.19 6.05
N MET A 256 -1.47 -13.68 4.89
CA MET A 256 -1.26 -12.23 4.69
C MET A 256 -2.48 -11.39 5.08
N PRO A 257 -3.68 -11.59 4.51
CA PRO A 257 -4.85 -10.82 4.92
C PRO A 257 -5.32 -11.13 6.35
N LEU A 258 -5.15 -12.36 6.84
CA LEU A 258 -5.60 -12.74 8.17
C LEU A 258 -4.71 -12.22 9.30
N SER A 259 -3.41 -12.15 9.07
CA SER A 259 -2.44 -11.64 10.06
C SER A 259 -2.26 -10.12 10.00
N TYR A 260 -2.85 -9.45 9.01
CA TYR A 260 -2.60 -8.02 8.73
C TYR A 260 -1.11 -7.72 8.53
N SER A 261 -0.33 -8.71 8.09
CA SER A 261 1.12 -8.61 7.96
C SER A 261 1.59 -9.27 6.69
N CYS A 262 2.22 -8.48 5.84
CA CYS A 262 3.00 -9.00 4.71
C CYS A 262 4.33 -9.64 5.17
N LEU A 263 4.67 -9.48 6.44
CA LEU A 263 6.00 -9.59 7.00
C LEU A 263 6.49 -11.00 7.27
N LEU A 264 5.64 -11.84 7.86
CA LEU A 264 6.06 -13.17 8.33
C LEU A 264 6.47 -14.12 7.19
N TYR A 265 6.02 -13.84 5.97
CA TYR A 265 6.19 -14.74 4.81
C TYR A 265 7.11 -14.19 3.73
N THR A 266 7.47 -12.90 3.81
CA THR A 266 8.49 -12.30 2.94
C THR A 266 9.91 -12.61 3.42
N SER A 267 10.11 -12.97 4.68
CA SER A 267 11.41 -13.31 5.23
C SER A 267 12.04 -14.51 4.50
N ASP A 268 11.30 -15.60 4.31
CA ASP A 268 11.80 -16.78 3.57
C ASP A 268 12.08 -16.47 2.09
N ALA A 269 11.23 -15.63 1.48
CA ALA A 269 11.44 -15.18 0.09
C ALA A 269 12.61 -14.20 -0.03
N ALA A 270 12.89 -13.40 1.00
CA ALA A 270 14.02 -12.49 1.05
C ALA A 270 15.35 -13.25 1.26
N ASP A 271 15.39 -14.28 2.10
CA ASP A 271 16.57 -15.13 2.30
C ASP A 271 16.96 -15.89 1.03
N GLU A 272 15.99 -16.38 0.26
CA GLU A 272 16.25 -17.00 -1.04
C GLU A 272 16.68 -16.00 -2.13
N GLY A 273 16.35 -14.72 -2.00
CA GLY A 273 16.65 -13.65 -2.97
C GLY A 273 17.91 -12.85 -2.70
N LEU A 274 18.43 -12.88 -1.46
CA LEU A 274 19.61 -12.14 -1.00
C LEU A 274 20.86 -13.02 -0.79
N GLY A 275 20.69 -14.34 -0.85
CA GLY A 275 21.77 -15.35 -0.73
C GLY A 275 22.71 -15.43 -1.93
#